data_343254332b97d676375b7945cf95d4c7
#
_entry.id   343254332b97d676375b7945cf95d4c7
#
_cell.length_a   1.000
_cell.length_b   1.000
_cell.length_c   1.000
_cell.angle_alpha   90.00
_cell.angle_beta   90.00
_cell.angle_gamma   90.00
#
_symmetry.space_group_name_H-M   'P 1'
#
loop_
_entity.id
_entity.type
_entity.pdbx_description
1 polymer ?
#
loop_
_entity_poly.entity_id
_entity_poly.type
_entity_poly.pdbx_seq_one_letter_code
_entity_poly.pdbx_strand_id
1 'polypeptide(L)'
;VISAFAASYGYLAVLLGTLFEGETLLLAAGFAAHRGLLDWRLVIAVAFAGATLGDQLAFLLGRRKGTTLIARFPALARRAPKVHALLERHQVLFILANRFLYGLRIAGPIVMGTSGVPLVRFALLNMIGAALWAVLITGAGYYFGAVMESLFASFKHIEEAILVGILAVGFIAWLWRRRHLHGDR
;
A
#
# COMPACT_ATOMS: atom_id res chain seq x y z
N VAL A 1 -10.92 4.49 24.18
CA VAL A 1 -11.92 5.14 23.29
C VAL A 1 -11.24 5.72 22.06
N ILE A 2 -10.15 6.50 22.20
CA ILE A 2 -9.44 7.13 21.05
C ILE A 2 -8.81 6.08 20.12
N SER A 3 -8.24 5.00 20.66
CA SER A 3 -7.64 3.91 19.86
C SER A 3 -8.68 3.13 19.05
N ALA A 4 -9.86 2.87 19.59
CA ALA A 4 -10.93 2.19 18.87
C ALA A 4 -11.51 3.07 17.74
N PHE A 5 -11.62 4.37 17.98
CA PHE A 5 -12.04 5.34 16.97
C PHE A 5 -11.01 5.43 15.82
N ALA A 6 -9.73 5.59 16.16
CA ALA A 6 -8.65 5.64 15.17
C ALA A 6 -8.56 4.35 14.33
N ALA A 7 -8.76 3.19 14.96
CA ALA A 7 -8.81 1.91 14.24
C ALA A 7 -10.01 1.82 13.28
N SER A 8 -11.20 2.23 13.70
CA SER A 8 -12.40 2.18 12.84
C SER A 8 -12.26 3.08 11.62
N TYR A 9 -11.71 4.29 11.76
CA TYR A 9 -11.42 5.18 10.64
C TYR A 9 -10.29 4.61 9.75
N GLY A 10 -9.29 3.96 10.34
CA GLY A 10 -8.23 3.28 9.61
C GLY A 10 -8.76 2.19 8.69
N TYR A 11 -9.64 1.31 9.17
CA TYR A 11 -10.26 0.27 8.34
C TYR A 11 -11.20 0.85 7.28
N LEU A 12 -11.95 1.90 7.59
CA LEU A 12 -12.78 2.60 6.60
C LEU A 12 -11.92 3.22 5.50
N ALA A 13 -10.81 3.85 5.85
CA ALA A 13 -9.87 4.41 4.89
C ALA A 13 -9.26 3.31 3.99
N VAL A 14 -8.89 2.15 4.58
CA VAL A 14 -8.44 0.98 3.81
C VAL A 14 -9.52 0.51 2.85
N LEU A 15 -10.77 0.35 3.31
CA LEU A 15 -11.88 -0.09 2.48
C LEU A 15 -12.10 0.86 1.29
N LEU A 16 -12.26 2.15 1.56
CA LEU A 16 -12.52 3.16 0.54
C LEU A 16 -11.31 3.35 -0.39
N GLY A 17 -10.09 3.35 0.16
CA GLY A 17 -8.88 3.46 -0.63
C GLY A 17 -8.70 2.29 -1.57
N THR A 18 -8.88 1.05 -1.10
CA THR A 18 -8.71 -0.15 -1.91
C THR A 18 -9.80 -0.34 -2.96
N LEU A 19 -10.94 0.31 -2.81
CA LEU A 19 -12.01 0.36 -3.80
C LEU A 19 -11.56 1.06 -5.10
N PHE A 20 -10.69 2.07 -4.99
CA PHE A 20 -10.21 2.86 -6.13
C PHE A 20 -8.75 2.52 -6.49
N GLU A 21 -7.77 2.82 -5.64
CA GLU A 21 -6.35 2.68 -5.97
C GLU A 21 -5.44 2.58 -4.71
N GLY A 22 -5.87 1.86 -3.70
CA GLY A 22 -5.33 1.91 -2.34
C GLY A 22 -3.95 1.31 -2.07
N GLU A 23 -2.99 1.27 -3.01
CA GLU A 23 -1.67 0.69 -2.76
C GLU A 23 -0.91 1.42 -1.65
N THR A 24 -0.84 2.75 -1.74
CA THR A 24 -0.18 3.59 -0.75
C THR A 24 -0.86 3.50 0.62
N LEU A 25 -2.21 3.53 0.62
CA LEU A 25 -2.99 3.39 1.85
C LEU A 25 -2.83 1.99 2.47
N LEU A 26 -2.76 0.95 1.66
CA LEU A 26 -2.59 -0.40 2.14
C LEU A 26 -1.17 -0.66 2.66
N LEU A 27 -0.13 -0.09 2.03
CA LEU A 27 1.22 -0.08 2.56
C LEU A 27 1.27 0.65 3.92
N ALA A 28 0.65 1.82 4.02
CA ALA A 28 0.57 2.57 5.27
C ALA A 28 -0.21 1.81 6.36
N ALA A 29 -1.30 1.12 5.98
CA ALA A 29 -2.05 0.28 6.91
C ALA A 29 -1.25 -0.94 7.38
N GLY A 30 -0.46 -1.56 6.50
CA GLY A 30 0.49 -2.62 6.86
C GLY A 30 1.55 -2.14 7.84
N PHE A 31 2.10 -0.95 7.59
CA PHE A 31 3.02 -0.29 8.53
C PHE A 31 2.34 0.00 9.89
N ALA A 32 1.11 0.54 9.88
CA ALA A 32 0.33 0.79 11.09
C ALA A 32 0.01 -0.51 11.86
N ALA A 33 -0.21 -1.62 11.13
CA ALA A 33 -0.39 -2.93 11.73
C ALA A 33 0.89 -3.44 12.40
N HIS A 34 2.08 -3.20 11.82
CA HIS A 34 3.36 -3.49 12.47
C HIS A 34 3.52 -2.72 13.79
N ARG A 35 3.06 -1.47 13.84
CA ARG A 35 3.07 -0.64 15.05
C ARG A 35 2.00 -1.00 16.08
N GLY A 36 1.21 -2.06 15.83
CA GLY A 36 0.13 -2.50 16.72
C GLY A 36 -1.12 -1.59 16.73
N LEU A 37 -1.21 -0.64 15.79
CA LEU A 37 -2.36 0.28 15.68
C LEU A 37 -3.56 -0.37 14.99
N LEU A 38 -3.31 -1.32 14.09
CA LEU A 38 -4.31 -2.09 13.35
C LEU A 38 -4.00 -3.58 13.44
N ASP A 39 -5.04 -4.41 13.34
CA ASP A 39 -4.86 -5.86 13.17
C ASP A 39 -4.57 -6.18 11.69
N TRP A 40 -3.41 -6.81 11.43
CA TRP A 40 -2.97 -7.11 10.07
C TRP A 40 -3.92 -8.04 9.30
N ARG A 41 -4.61 -8.95 10.02
CA ARG A 41 -5.59 -9.88 9.42
C ARG A 41 -6.84 -9.13 8.97
N LEU A 42 -7.31 -8.20 9.80
CA LEU A 42 -8.44 -7.34 9.47
C LEU A 42 -8.09 -6.38 8.32
N VAL A 43 -6.86 -5.83 8.31
CA VAL A 43 -6.39 -5.01 7.18
C VAL A 43 -6.45 -5.80 5.87
N ILE A 44 -5.95 -7.05 5.85
CA ILE A 44 -6.01 -7.92 4.67
C ILE A 44 -7.46 -8.21 4.27
N ALA A 45 -8.32 -8.56 5.23
CA ALA A 45 -9.72 -8.89 4.95
C ALA A 45 -10.49 -7.68 4.37
N VAL A 46 -10.31 -6.50 4.95
CA VAL A 46 -10.94 -5.26 4.49
C VAL A 46 -10.40 -4.85 3.13
N ALA A 47 -9.09 -4.93 2.92
CA ALA A 47 -8.46 -4.64 1.63
C ALA A 47 -8.94 -5.60 0.53
N PHE A 48 -9.02 -6.89 0.82
CA PHE A 48 -9.58 -7.91 -0.07
C PHE A 48 -11.03 -7.59 -0.45
N ALA A 49 -11.88 -7.26 0.53
CA ALA A 49 -13.28 -6.93 0.30
C ALA A 49 -13.43 -5.66 -0.57
N GLY A 50 -12.74 -4.56 -0.21
CA GLY A 50 -12.78 -3.30 -0.95
C GLY A 50 -12.29 -3.47 -2.39
N ALA A 51 -11.17 -4.15 -2.53
CA ALA A 51 -10.56 -4.44 -3.82
C ALA A 51 -11.45 -5.29 -4.72
N THR A 52 -12.03 -6.37 -4.18
CA THR A 52 -12.93 -7.25 -4.92
C THR A 52 -14.18 -6.51 -5.34
N LEU A 53 -14.82 -5.76 -4.42
CA LEU A 53 -16.01 -4.97 -4.71
C LEU A 53 -15.75 -3.93 -5.79
N GLY A 54 -14.65 -3.19 -5.71
CA GLY A 54 -14.28 -2.18 -6.69
C GLY A 54 -14.16 -2.75 -8.11
N ASP A 55 -13.44 -3.86 -8.26
CA ASP A 55 -13.25 -4.49 -9.56
C ASP A 55 -14.54 -5.12 -10.10
N GLN A 56 -15.36 -5.75 -9.23
CA GLN A 56 -16.66 -6.28 -9.64
C GLN A 56 -17.59 -5.18 -10.14
N LEU A 57 -17.65 -4.05 -9.43
CA LEU A 57 -18.45 -2.90 -9.85
C LEU A 57 -17.94 -2.33 -11.18
N ALA A 58 -16.62 -2.19 -11.33
CA ALA A 58 -15.99 -1.72 -12.57
C ALA A 58 -16.27 -2.67 -13.74
N PHE A 59 -16.15 -3.99 -13.53
CA PHE A 59 -16.49 -5.00 -14.54
C PHE A 59 -17.97 -4.94 -14.94
N LEU A 60 -18.88 -4.88 -13.98
CA LEU A 60 -20.34 -4.79 -14.24
C LEU A 60 -20.68 -3.48 -14.97
N LEU A 61 -20.06 -2.38 -14.61
CA LEU A 61 -20.20 -1.11 -15.29
C LEU A 61 -19.72 -1.21 -16.74
N GLY A 62 -18.56 -1.84 -16.96
CA GLY A 62 -18.05 -2.16 -18.29
C GLY A 62 -18.99 -3.03 -19.08
N ARG A 63 -19.59 -4.06 -18.45
CA ARG A 63 -20.53 -4.98 -19.10
C ARG A 63 -21.82 -4.28 -19.54
N ARG A 64 -22.31 -3.33 -18.74
CA ARG A 64 -23.57 -2.62 -19.04
C ARG A 64 -23.41 -1.40 -19.94
N LYS A 65 -22.32 -0.64 -19.78
CA LYS A 65 -22.11 0.66 -20.41
C LYS A 65 -20.72 0.83 -21.05
N GLY A 66 -19.97 -0.25 -21.25
CA GLY A 66 -18.56 -0.19 -21.61
C GLY A 66 -18.29 0.46 -22.96
N THR A 67 -19.11 0.19 -23.98
CA THR A 67 -18.99 0.83 -25.31
C THR A 67 -19.15 2.35 -25.21
N THR A 68 -20.15 2.81 -24.45
CA THR A 68 -20.38 4.24 -24.19
C THR A 68 -19.24 4.86 -23.37
N LEU A 69 -18.73 4.14 -22.37
CA LEU A 69 -17.60 4.60 -21.54
C LEU A 69 -16.30 4.69 -22.35
N ILE A 70 -16.02 3.67 -23.18
CA ILE A 70 -14.83 3.66 -24.04
C ILE A 70 -14.90 4.83 -25.04
N ALA A 71 -16.08 5.09 -25.63
CA ALA A 71 -16.24 6.19 -26.55
C ALA A 71 -16.10 7.58 -25.87
N ARG A 72 -16.55 7.69 -24.61
CA ARG A 72 -16.54 8.96 -23.86
C ARG A 72 -15.19 9.28 -23.21
N PHE A 73 -14.41 8.26 -22.82
CA PHE A 73 -13.15 8.44 -22.11
C PHE A 73 -11.94 8.03 -22.95
N PRO A 74 -11.15 8.98 -23.49
CA PRO A 74 -9.99 8.69 -24.34
C PRO A 74 -8.94 7.78 -23.66
N ALA A 75 -8.83 7.82 -22.32
CA ALA A 75 -7.94 6.95 -21.57
C ALA A 75 -8.34 5.48 -21.65
N LEU A 76 -9.65 5.18 -21.65
CA LEU A 76 -10.18 3.83 -21.85
C LEU A 76 -10.02 3.38 -23.30
N ALA A 77 -10.34 4.26 -24.26
CA ALA A 77 -10.21 3.99 -25.68
C ALA A 77 -8.77 3.58 -26.05
N ARG A 78 -7.77 4.29 -25.54
CA ARG A 78 -6.35 3.97 -25.80
C ARG A 78 -5.89 2.65 -25.18
N ARG A 79 -6.48 2.23 -24.05
CA ARG A 79 -6.09 1.01 -23.34
C ARG A 79 -6.87 -0.22 -23.76
N ALA A 80 -8.07 -0.07 -24.30
CA ALA A 80 -8.95 -1.16 -24.71
C ALA A 80 -8.29 -2.16 -25.67
N PRO A 81 -7.60 -1.76 -26.77
CA PRO A 81 -6.96 -2.71 -27.66
C PRO A 81 -5.91 -3.59 -26.97
N LYS A 82 -5.11 -3.00 -26.06
CA LYS A 82 -4.10 -3.73 -25.30
C LYS A 82 -4.73 -4.73 -24.35
N VAL A 83 -5.81 -4.36 -23.68
CA VAL A 83 -6.55 -5.24 -22.77
C VAL A 83 -7.17 -6.40 -23.55
N HIS A 84 -7.81 -6.15 -24.71
CA HIS A 84 -8.38 -7.20 -25.54
C HIS A 84 -7.31 -8.18 -26.03
N ALA A 85 -6.19 -7.70 -26.55
CA ALA A 85 -5.08 -8.56 -27.00
C ALA A 85 -4.52 -9.43 -25.87
N LEU A 86 -4.40 -8.88 -24.64
CA LEU A 86 -3.94 -9.65 -23.47
C LEU A 86 -4.96 -10.70 -23.03
N LEU A 87 -6.26 -10.38 -23.12
CA LEU A 87 -7.33 -11.34 -22.82
C LEU A 87 -7.39 -12.49 -23.82
N GLU A 88 -7.25 -12.20 -25.09
CA GLU A 88 -7.22 -13.24 -26.15
C GLU A 88 -6.03 -14.20 -25.97
N ARG A 89 -4.88 -13.65 -25.60
CA ARG A 89 -3.65 -14.44 -25.49
C ARG A 89 -3.51 -15.16 -24.15
N HIS A 90 -3.86 -14.48 -23.02
CA HIS A 90 -3.59 -14.98 -21.66
C HIS A 90 -4.68 -14.58 -20.67
N GLN A 91 -5.95 -14.94 -20.96
CA GLN A 91 -7.12 -14.50 -20.18
C GLN A 91 -6.97 -14.70 -18.65
N VAL A 92 -6.60 -15.92 -18.23
CA VAL A 92 -6.50 -16.26 -16.80
C VAL A 92 -5.40 -15.44 -16.12
N LEU A 93 -4.22 -15.45 -16.71
CA LEU A 93 -3.06 -14.74 -16.19
C LEU A 93 -3.31 -13.23 -16.13
N PHE A 94 -3.95 -12.69 -17.18
CA PHE A 94 -4.25 -11.25 -17.23
C PHE A 94 -5.26 -10.83 -16.18
N ILE A 95 -6.33 -11.61 -15.93
CA ILE A 95 -7.31 -11.29 -14.88
C ILE A 95 -6.64 -11.32 -13.50
N LEU A 96 -5.80 -12.33 -13.21
CA LEU A 96 -5.06 -12.43 -11.95
C LEU A 96 -4.06 -11.28 -11.77
N ALA A 97 -3.29 -10.98 -12.83
CA ALA A 97 -2.20 -10.03 -12.78
C ALA A 97 -2.62 -8.57 -13.04
N ASN A 98 -3.83 -8.32 -13.51
CA ASN A 98 -4.32 -6.98 -13.88
C ASN A 98 -4.08 -5.96 -12.78
N ARG A 99 -4.21 -6.38 -11.54
CA ARG A 99 -4.06 -5.54 -10.35
C ARG A 99 -2.62 -5.05 -10.13
N PHE A 100 -1.64 -5.81 -10.60
CA PHE A 100 -0.21 -5.46 -10.53
C PHE A 100 0.25 -4.62 -11.73
N LEU A 101 -0.62 -4.45 -12.74
CA LEU A 101 -0.32 -3.68 -13.94
C LEU A 101 -0.73 -2.23 -13.75
N TYR A 102 0.22 -1.40 -13.35
CA TYR A 102 0.00 0.03 -13.16
C TYR A 102 -0.65 0.67 -14.40
N GLY A 103 -1.70 1.44 -14.17
CA GLY A 103 -2.48 2.09 -15.23
C GLY A 103 -3.51 1.23 -15.95
N LEU A 104 -3.50 -0.11 -15.81
CA LEU A 104 -4.57 -0.98 -16.30
C LEU A 104 -5.53 -1.41 -15.20
N ARG A 105 -5.20 -1.18 -13.95
CA ARG A 105 -5.98 -1.61 -12.79
C ARG A 105 -7.44 -1.11 -12.82
N ILE A 106 -7.66 0.16 -13.08
CA ILE A 106 -9.02 0.72 -13.18
C ILE A 106 -9.63 0.43 -14.55
N ALA A 107 -8.86 0.62 -15.63
CA ALA A 107 -9.34 0.45 -17.00
C ALA A 107 -9.58 -1.03 -17.35
N GLY A 108 -8.76 -1.94 -16.81
CA GLY A 108 -8.82 -3.37 -17.09
C GLY A 108 -10.18 -3.99 -16.82
N PRO A 109 -10.71 -3.94 -15.59
CA PRO A 109 -12.01 -4.51 -15.28
C PRO A 109 -13.16 -3.94 -16.13
N ILE A 110 -13.14 -2.63 -16.41
CA ILE A 110 -14.15 -1.99 -17.28
C ILE A 110 -14.06 -2.56 -18.70
N VAL A 111 -12.85 -2.64 -19.28
CA VAL A 111 -12.66 -3.18 -20.63
C VAL A 111 -12.91 -4.68 -20.65
N MET A 112 -12.51 -5.43 -19.63
CA MET A 112 -12.85 -6.85 -19.51
C MET A 112 -14.37 -7.09 -19.49
N GLY A 113 -15.13 -6.17 -18.91
CA GLY A 113 -16.59 -6.22 -18.94
C GLY A 113 -17.18 -6.12 -20.35
N THR A 114 -16.51 -5.47 -21.29
CA THR A 114 -16.92 -5.40 -22.71
C THR A 114 -16.51 -6.64 -23.51
N SER A 115 -15.54 -7.40 -23.02
CA SER A 115 -15.14 -8.66 -23.63
C SER A 115 -16.09 -9.79 -23.22
N GLY A 116 -16.17 -10.86 -23.97
CA GLY A 116 -17.05 -12.00 -23.70
C GLY A 116 -16.72 -12.82 -22.43
N VAL A 117 -15.92 -12.29 -21.48
CA VAL A 117 -15.51 -12.98 -20.25
C VAL A 117 -16.73 -13.24 -19.36
N PRO A 118 -17.02 -14.52 -18.98
CA PRO A 118 -18.13 -14.82 -18.07
C PRO A 118 -17.92 -14.17 -16.70
N LEU A 119 -19.01 -13.60 -16.12
CA LEU A 119 -18.97 -12.92 -14.82
C LEU A 119 -18.39 -13.81 -13.72
N VAL A 120 -18.82 -15.06 -13.64
CA VAL A 120 -18.37 -16.00 -12.60
C VAL A 120 -16.86 -16.24 -12.71
N ARG A 121 -16.36 -16.43 -13.94
CA ARG A 121 -14.93 -16.66 -14.19
C ARG A 121 -14.11 -15.42 -13.79
N PHE A 122 -14.56 -14.24 -14.19
CA PHE A 122 -13.92 -12.99 -13.76
C PHE A 122 -13.93 -12.86 -12.23
N ALA A 123 -15.09 -13.09 -11.59
CA ALA A 123 -15.24 -12.96 -10.15
C ALA A 123 -14.26 -13.86 -9.39
N LEU A 124 -14.20 -15.14 -9.71
CA LEU A 124 -13.34 -16.12 -9.05
C LEU A 124 -11.85 -15.77 -9.22
N LEU A 125 -11.42 -15.49 -10.45
CA LEU A 125 -10.03 -15.15 -10.73
C LEU A 125 -9.64 -13.80 -10.09
N ASN A 126 -10.54 -12.82 -10.15
CA ASN A 126 -10.32 -11.53 -9.51
C ASN A 126 -10.21 -11.66 -7.97
N MET A 127 -11.03 -12.48 -7.34
CA MET A 127 -10.93 -12.74 -5.89
C MET A 127 -9.58 -13.33 -5.51
N ILE A 128 -9.08 -14.31 -6.28
CA ILE A 128 -7.74 -14.88 -6.06
C ILE A 128 -6.67 -13.80 -6.21
N GLY A 129 -6.72 -13.01 -7.29
CA GLY A 129 -5.80 -11.91 -7.52
C GLY A 129 -5.86 -10.84 -6.41
N ALA A 130 -7.06 -10.50 -5.95
CA ALA A 130 -7.27 -9.55 -4.86
C ALA A 130 -6.72 -10.06 -3.52
N ALA A 131 -6.91 -11.35 -3.21
CA ALA A 131 -6.37 -11.96 -2.00
C ALA A 131 -4.83 -11.94 -2.01
N LEU A 132 -4.21 -12.39 -3.10
CA LEU A 132 -2.76 -12.35 -3.27
C LEU A 132 -2.21 -10.93 -3.13
N TRP A 133 -2.84 -9.96 -3.79
CA TRP A 133 -2.44 -8.56 -3.73
C TRP A 133 -2.57 -7.99 -2.31
N ALA A 134 -3.70 -8.23 -1.62
CA ALA A 134 -3.92 -7.74 -0.27
C ALA A 134 -2.87 -8.28 0.71
N VAL A 135 -2.54 -9.57 0.61
CA VAL A 135 -1.50 -10.19 1.45
C VAL A 135 -0.12 -9.61 1.12
N LEU A 136 0.24 -9.50 -0.16
CA LEU A 136 1.56 -9.03 -0.57
C LEU A 136 1.79 -7.56 -0.19
N ILE A 137 0.82 -6.68 -0.46
CA ILE A 137 0.99 -5.25 -0.18
C ILE A 137 0.92 -4.96 1.33
N THR A 138 -0.01 -5.60 2.06
CA THR A 138 -0.05 -5.46 3.53
C THR A 138 1.23 -6.02 4.15
N GLY A 139 1.69 -7.18 3.68
CA GLY A 139 2.93 -7.78 4.12
C GLY A 139 4.14 -6.89 3.85
N ALA A 140 4.24 -6.32 2.65
CA ALA A 140 5.31 -5.38 2.30
C ALA A 140 5.31 -4.16 3.23
N GLY A 141 4.14 -3.57 3.52
CA GLY A 141 4.01 -2.46 4.47
C GLY A 141 4.43 -2.86 5.90
N TYR A 142 4.04 -4.06 6.34
CA TYR A 142 4.39 -4.60 7.64
C TYR A 142 5.90 -4.82 7.78
N TYR A 143 6.53 -5.47 6.79
CA TYR A 143 7.98 -5.70 6.79
C TYR A 143 8.78 -4.40 6.64
N PHE A 144 8.28 -3.45 5.85
CA PHE A 144 8.89 -2.12 5.79
C PHE A 144 8.89 -1.45 7.16
N GLY A 145 7.82 -1.58 7.94
CA GLY A 145 7.76 -1.13 9.34
C GLY A 145 8.85 -1.75 10.20
N ALA A 146 9.04 -3.07 10.11
CA ALA A 146 10.06 -3.79 10.86
C ALA A 146 11.49 -3.34 10.49
N VAL A 147 11.76 -3.15 9.19
CA VAL A 147 13.07 -2.65 8.72
C VAL A 147 13.31 -1.23 9.20
N MET A 148 12.32 -0.34 9.11
CA MET A 148 12.44 1.02 9.61
C MET A 148 12.72 1.03 11.12
N GLU A 149 11.99 0.25 11.90
CA GLU A 149 12.20 0.17 13.35
C GLU A 149 13.62 -0.31 13.70
N SER A 150 14.14 -1.32 13.00
CA SER A 150 15.51 -1.81 13.20
C SER A 150 16.56 -0.76 12.85
N LEU A 151 16.36 0.00 11.77
CA LEU A 151 17.25 1.09 11.38
C LEU A 151 17.20 2.23 12.41
N PHE A 152 16.01 2.67 12.83
CA PHE A 152 15.89 3.73 13.82
C PHE A 152 16.42 3.31 15.21
N ALA A 153 16.27 2.04 15.59
CA ALA A 153 16.89 1.52 16.81
C ALA A 153 18.44 1.62 16.75
N SER A 154 19.03 1.34 15.59
CA SER A 154 20.46 1.50 15.35
C SER A 154 20.92 2.97 15.41
N PHE A 155 20.11 3.89 14.85
CA PHE A 155 20.41 5.33 14.90
C PHE A 155 20.30 5.90 16.33
N LYS A 156 19.38 5.40 17.16
CA LYS A 156 19.24 5.85 18.54
C LYS A 156 20.51 5.62 19.36
N HIS A 157 21.18 4.49 19.16
CA HIS A 157 22.46 4.22 19.79
C HIS A 157 23.58 5.14 19.29
N ILE A 158 23.51 5.58 18.01
CA ILE A 158 24.46 6.54 17.45
C ILE A 158 24.21 7.96 18.01
N GLU A 159 22.97 8.39 18.15
CA GLU A 159 22.61 9.67 18.79
C GLU A 159 23.07 9.73 20.24
N GLU A 160 22.83 8.65 21.03
CA GLU A 160 23.32 8.55 22.39
C GLU A 160 24.85 8.59 22.46
N ALA A 161 25.55 7.89 21.58
CA ALA A 161 27.02 7.91 21.51
C ALA A 161 27.58 9.29 21.15
N ILE A 162 26.96 9.99 20.20
CA ILE A 162 27.33 11.38 19.83
C ILE A 162 27.10 12.33 21.00
N LEU A 163 25.95 12.23 21.68
CA LEU A 163 25.63 13.07 22.83
C LEU A 163 26.63 12.88 23.95
N VAL A 164 26.95 11.61 24.29
CA VAL A 164 27.97 11.27 25.29
C VAL A 164 29.34 11.80 24.86
N GLY A 165 29.69 11.68 23.58
CA GLY A 165 30.93 12.24 23.03
C GLY A 165 31.04 13.74 23.17
N ILE A 166 29.98 14.48 22.85
CA ILE A 166 29.93 15.95 22.99
C ILE A 166 30.05 16.35 24.46
N LEU A 167 29.33 15.66 25.36
CA LEU A 167 29.41 15.93 26.80
C LEU A 167 30.80 15.62 27.37
N ALA A 168 31.45 14.54 26.94
CA ALA A 168 32.81 14.18 27.34
C ALA A 168 33.84 15.23 26.88
N VAL A 169 33.76 15.67 25.62
CA VAL A 169 34.64 16.71 25.09
C VAL A 169 34.39 18.04 25.81
N GLY A 170 33.14 18.41 26.04
CA GLY A 170 32.80 19.62 26.79
C GLY A 170 33.32 19.58 28.22
N PHE A 171 33.21 18.42 28.89
CA PHE A 171 33.72 18.22 30.25
C PHE A 171 35.25 18.28 30.32
N ILE A 172 35.97 17.66 29.38
CA ILE A 172 37.40 17.69 29.27
C ILE A 172 37.90 19.14 29.02
N ALA A 173 37.26 19.85 28.09
CA ALA A 173 37.58 21.24 27.80
C ALA A 173 37.32 22.15 29.03
N TRP A 174 36.28 21.92 29.78
CA TRP A 174 35.95 22.62 31.03
C TRP A 174 37.04 22.37 32.12
N LEU A 175 37.46 21.08 32.28
CA LEU A 175 38.53 20.73 33.22
C LEU A 175 39.87 21.37 32.84
N TRP A 176 40.16 21.39 31.54
CA TRP A 176 41.38 22.00 31.03
C TRP A 176 41.42 23.51 31.28
N ARG A 177 40.29 24.18 31.00
CA ARG A 177 40.15 25.62 31.26
C ARG A 177 40.23 25.93 32.75
N ARG A 178 39.69 25.10 33.62
CA ARG A 178 39.73 25.25 35.08
C ARG A 178 41.16 25.11 35.62
N ARG A 179 41.96 24.23 35.06
CA ARG A 179 43.36 24.06 35.46
C ARG A 179 44.25 25.24 35.07
N HIS A 180 44.00 25.82 33.88
CA HIS A 180 44.78 26.97 33.42
C HIS A 180 44.44 28.27 34.13
N LEU A 181 43.20 28.42 34.66
CA LEU A 181 42.83 29.60 35.44
C LEU A 181 43.32 29.60 36.89
N HIS A 182 43.88 28.52 37.41
CA HIS A 182 44.43 28.38 38.75
C HIS A 182 45.97 28.30 38.78
N GLY A 183 46.65 28.38 37.60
CA GLY A 183 48.11 28.34 37.52
C GLY A 183 48.81 29.69 37.52
N ASP A 184 48.04 30.82 37.53
CA ASP A 184 48.58 32.19 37.52
C ASP A 184 48.30 32.91 38.87
N ARG A 185 48.58 32.23 39.98
CA ARG A 185 48.68 32.91 41.27
C ARG A 185 49.97 32.49 42.01
#